data_61dbe833be31dc22309583e41d1bd442
#
_entry.id   61dbe833be31dc22309583e41d1bd442
#
_cell.length_a   1.000
_cell.length_b   1.000
_cell.length_c   1.000
_cell.angle_alpha   90.00
_cell.angle_beta   90.00
_cell.angle_gamma   90.00
#
_symmetry.space_group_name_H-M   'P 1'
#
loop_
_entity.id
_entity.type
_entity.pdbx_description
1 polymer ?
#
loop_
_entity_poly.entity_id
_entity_poly.type
_entity_poly.pdbx_seq_one_letter_code
_entity_poly.pdbx_strand_id
1 'polypeptide(L)'
;MLFRSLSGLLDDLSYNSARKVENVALYEQGRVFFRDEDNERPREVEHVAGALTGLFHEATWNASKKPVDFYLTKGIITFLLSALGITRGIRFEATAKHEEMHPGRTADIYLNDQLLGFVGEIHPNLAKEYKLKRTYVFELDLEKIIAAPKGELVYQEISKYPTIPRDVALAVPNEITN
;
A
#
# COMPACT_ATOMS: atom_id res chain seq x y z
N MET A 1 -7.27 7.51 -17.29
CA MET A 1 -7.15 8.81 -16.59
C MET A 1 -6.08 8.62 -15.53
N LEU A 2 -4.86 9.07 -15.78
CA LEU A 2 -3.76 8.96 -14.81
C LEU A 2 -4.14 9.69 -13.53
N PHE A 3 -4.03 9.00 -12.40
CA PHE A 3 -4.17 9.62 -11.09
C PHE A 3 -3.08 10.69 -10.94
N ARG A 4 -3.44 11.94 -10.71
CA ARG A 4 -2.50 13.06 -10.72
C ARG A 4 -1.33 12.88 -9.75
N SER A 5 -1.59 12.35 -8.55
CA SER A 5 -0.54 12.08 -7.56
C SER A 5 0.46 11.02 -8.02
N LEU A 6 0.00 9.97 -8.71
CA LEU A 6 0.89 8.92 -9.20
C LEU A 6 1.82 9.40 -10.32
N SER A 7 1.36 10.26 -11.23
CA SER A 7 2.22 10.74 -12.32
C SER A 7 3.43 11.52 -11.78
N GLY A 8 3.22 12.41 -10.80
CA GLY A 8 4.30 13.15 -10.14
C GLY A 8 5.31 12.22 -9.46
N LEU A 9 4.81 11.24 -8.68
CA LEU A 9 5.66 10.26 -8.02
C LEU A 9 6.45 9.39 -9.02
N LEU A 10 5.86 9.01 -10.16
CA LEU A 10 6.55 8.24 -11.19
C LEU A 10 7.62 9.09 -11.91
N ASP A 11 7.35 10.36 -12.15
CA ASP A 11 8.34 11.31 -12.67
C ASP A 11 9.54 11.44 -11.72
N ASP A 12 9.30 11.58 -10.43
CA ASP A 12 10.33 11.67 -9.41
C ASP A 12 11.14 10.36 -9.30
N LEU A 13 10.50 9.21 -9.37
CA LEU A 13 11.20 7.92 -9.42
C LEU A 13 12.06 7.80 -10.67
N SER A 14 11.54 8.21 -11.84
CA SER A 14 12.28 8.22 -13.11
C SER A 14 13.49 9.15 -13.05
N TYR A 15 13.31 10.34 -12.47
CA TYR A 15 14.40 11.30 -12.26
C TYR A 15 15.52 10.72 -11.38
N ASN A 16 15.18 10.05 -10.28
CA ASN A 16 16.13 9.40 -9.38
C ASN A 16 16.84 8.22 -10.07
N SER A 17 16.07 7.37 -10.76
CA SER A 17 16.60 6.22 -11.50
C SER A 17 17.62 6.64 -12.57
N ALA A 18 17.38 7.72 -13.29
CA ALA A 18 18.31 8.28 -14.28
C ALA A 18 19.63 8.73 -13.64
N ARG A 19 19.65 8.99 -12.33
CA ARG A 19 20.84 9.34 -11.54
C ARG A 19 21.43 8.16 -10.76
N LYS A 20 21.01 6.93 -11.10
CA LYS A 20 21.48 5.69 -10.48
C LYS A 20 21.08 5.54 -9.01
N VAL A 21 20.05 6.28 -8.55
CA VAL A 21 19.40 6.07 -7.27
C VAL A 21 18.25 5.09 -7.51
N GLU A 22 18.53 3.81 -7.30
CA GLU A 22 17.61 2.72 -7.70
C GLU A 22 16.65 2.29 -6.59
N ASN A 23 17.01 2.51 -5.33
CA ASN A 23 16.24 2.12 -4.15
C ASN A 23 15.54 3.35 -3.59
N VAL A 24 14.29 3.54 -3.97
CA VAL A 24 13.53 4.77 -3.65
C VAL A 24 12.14 4.40 -3.15
N ALA A 25 11.74 5.04 -2.06
CA ALA A 25 10.38 5.02 -1.56
C ALA A 25 9.94 6.47 -1.29
N LEU A 26 8.91 6.90 -1.99
CA LEU A 26 8.35 8.24 -1.90
C LEU A 26 6.88 8.18 -1.51
N TYR A 27 6.41 9.22 -0.86
CA TYR A 27 4.98 9.44 -0.66
C TYR A 27 4.64 10.91 -0.86
N GLU A 28 3.41 11.16 -1.21
CA GLU A 28 2.85 12.50 -1.39
C GLU A 28 1.46 12.54 -0.76
N GLN A 29 1.14 13.67 -0.14
CA GLN A 29 -0.23 14.01 0.25
C GLN A 29 -0.65 15.22 -0.59
N GLY A 30 -1.81 15.12 -1.22
CA GLY A 30 -2.29 16.19 -2.07
C GLY A 30 -3.76 16.05 -2.41
N ARG A 31 -4.29 17.09 -3.06
CA ARG A 31 -5.68 17.13 -3.49
C ARG A 31 -5.82 16.58 -4.89
N VAL A 32 -6.76 15.66 -5.05
CA VAL A 32 -7.19 15.11 -6.34
C VAL A 32 -8.52 15.75 -6.72
N PHE A 33 -8.61 16.17 -7.97
CA PHE A 33 -9.78 16.89 -8.50
C PHE A 33 -10.61 15.94 -9.36
N PHE A 34 -11.84 15.70 -8.95
CA PHE A 34 -12.81 14.93 -9.71
C PHE A 34 -13.77 15.87 -10.42
N ARG A 35 -14.00 15.64 -11.72
CA ARG A 35 -15.03 16.36 -12.45
C ARG A 35 -16.39 16.03 -11.85
N ASP A 36 -17.10 17.07 -11.47
CA ASP A 36 -18.49 16.99 -11.01
C ASP A 36 -19.36 17.48 -12.18
N GLU A 37 -20.28 16.63 -12.65
CA GLU A 37 -21.17 16.98 -13.77
C GLU A 37 -22.29 17.92 -13.34
N ASP A 38 -22.63 17.94 -12.06
CA ASP A 38 -23.70 18.74 -11.48
C ASP A 38 -23.23 20.10 -10.95
N ASN A 39 -21.93 20.31 -10.84
CA ASN A 39 -21.35 21.53 -10.30
C ASN A 39 -20.28 22.12 -11.22
N GLU A 40 -20.22 23.46 -11.31
CA GLU A 40 -19.17 24.18 -12.07
C GLU A 40 -17.77 23.97 -11.48
N ARG A 41 -17.68 23.64 -10.18
CA ARG A 41 -16.40 23.43 -9.50
C ARG A 41 -16.14 21.94 -9.35
N PRO A 42 -14.91 21.47 -9.67
CA PRO A 42 -14.54 20.08 -9.43
C PRO A 42 -14.59 19.76 -7.93
N ARG A 43 -14.93 18.54 -7.60
CA ARG A 43 -14.82 18.03 -6.24
C ARG A 43 -13.36 17.78 -5.90
N GLU A 44 -12.86 18.40 -4.85
CA GLU A 44 -11.52 18.19 -4.31
C GLU A 44 -11.58 17.13 -3.20
N VAL A 45 -10.68 16.17 -3.25
CA VAL A 45 -10.54 15.12 -2.21
C VAL A 45 -9.07 14.99 -1.86
N GLU A 46 -8.75 14.98 -0.58
CA GLU A 46 -7.38 14.75 -0.12
C GLU A 46 -7.02 13.27 -0.20
N HIS A 47 -5.91 12.98 -0.88
CA HIS A 47 -5.35 11.65 -1.02
C HIS A 47 -3.93 11.58 -0.46
N VAL A 48 -3.53 10.40 -0.04
CA VAL A 48 -2.15 10.03 0.18
C VAL A 48 -1.77 8.95 -0.81
N ALA A 49 -0.67 9.17 -1.52
CA ALA A 49 -0.14 8.23 -2.49
C ALA A 49 1.31 7.89 -2.16
N GLY A 50 1.75 6.70 -2.54
CA GLY A 50 3.14 6.29 -2.40
C GLY A 50 3.62 5.44 -3.57
N ALA A 51 4.91 5.53 -3.84
CA ALA A 51 5.59 4.77 -4.89
C ALA A 51 6.93 4.23 -4.40
N LEU A 52 7.16 2.96 -4.63
CA LEU A 52 8.35 2.24 -4.15
C LEU A 52 8.97 1.43 -5.27
N THR A 53 10.30 1.49 -5.38
CA THR A 53 11.07 0.70 -6.36
C THR A 53 12.40 0.22 -5.79
N GLY A 54 12.98 -0.82 -6.38
CA GLY A 54 14.29 -1.34 -6.00
C GLY A 54 14.27 -2.21 -4.74
N LEU A 55 15.20 -1.97 -3.82
CA LEU A 55 15.33 -2.68 -2.55
C LEU A 55 14.73 -1.82 -1.43
N PHE A 56 13.89 -2.43 -0.61
CA PHE A 56 13.46 -1.83 0.65
C PHE A 56 14.54 -1.95 1.72
N HIS A 57 15.28 -3.05 1.68
CA HIS A 57 16.38 -3.31 2.59
C HIS A 57 17.57 -3.88 1.84
N GLU A 58 18.74 -3.26 2.00
CA GLU A 58 20.00 -3.79 1.48
C GLU A 58 20.53 -4.91 2.38
N ALA A 59 21.42 -5.74 1.84
CA ALA A 59 22.04 -6.78 2.63
C ALA A 59 22.90 -6.19 3.75
N THR A 60 22.68 -6.69 4.95
CA THR A 60 23.49 -6.43 6.13
C THR A 60 24.07 -7.75 6.65
N TRP A 61 24.91 -7.70 7.68
CA TRP A 61 25.48 -8.90 8.28
C TRP A 61 24.43 -9.86 8.86
N ASN A 62 23.26 -9.36 9.22
CA ASN A 62 22.16 -10.12 9.84
C ASN A 62 20.88 -10.18 9.00
N ALA A 63 20.87 -9.59 7.81
CA ALA A 63 19.68 -9.57 6.95
C ALA A 63 20.05 -9.68 5.46
N SER A 64 19.28 -10.48 4.73
CA SER A 64 19.37 -10.58 3.27
C SER A 64 18.71 -9.40 2.58
N LYS A 65 19.06 -9.18 1.29
CA LYS A 65 18.39 -8.19 0.44
C LYS A 65 16.89 -8.45 0.40
N LYS A 66 16.10 -7.39 0.61
CA LYS A 66 14.65 -7.47 0.50
C LYS A 66 14.17 -6.52 -0.61
N PRO A 67 13.81 -7.04 -1.79
CA PRO A 67 13.23 -6.22 -2.85
C PRO A 67 11.83 -5.73 -2.43
N VAL A 68 11.42 -4.61 -3.01
CA VAL A 68 10.05 -4.13 -2.90
C VAL A 68 9.13 -5.10 -3.63
N ASP A 69 8.04 -5.49 -2.98
CA ASP A 69 7.01 -6.36 -3.53
C ASP A 69 5.60 -5.91 -3.09
N PHE A 70 4.59 -6.61 -3.60
CA PHE A 70 3.19 -6.34 -3.26
C PHE A 70 2.93 -6.46 -1.76
N TYR A 71 3.45 -7.49 -1.12
CA TYR A 71 3.20 -7.77 0.30
C TYR A 71 3.85 -6.74 1.22
N LEU A 72 5.04 -6.27 0.85
CA LEU A 72 5.71 -5.19 1.55
C LEU A 72 4.86 -3.91 1.48
N THR A 73 4.42 -3.53 0.28
CA THR A 73 3.61 -2.32 0.07
C THR A 73 2.28 -2.42 0.80
N LYS A 74 1.62 -3.58 0.74
CA LYS A 74 0.44 -3.88 1.56
C LYS A 74 0.71 -3.74 3.06
N GLY A 75 1.88 -4.22 3.53
CA GLY A 75 2.32 -4.11 4.91
C GLY A 75 2.46 -2.66 5.37
N ILE A 76 3.04 -1.79 4.52
CA ILE A 76 3.16 -0.34 4.78
C ILE A 76 1.78 0.29 4.98
N ILE A 77 0.82 -0.02 4.09
CA ILE A 77 -0.55 0.49 4.18
C ILE A 77 -1.23 -0.01 5.47
N THR A 78 -1.10 -1.29 5.76
CA THR A 78 -1.69 -1.87 6.98
C THR A 78 -1.09 -1.24 8.24
N PHE A 79 0.22 -1.01 8.24
CA PHE A 79 0.91 -0.33 9.34
C PHE A 79 0.42 1.12 9.49
N LEU A 80 0.32 1.88 8.38
CA LEU A 80 -0.19 3.24 8.37
C LEU A 80 -1.60 3.31 8.99
N LEU A 81 -2.51 2.45 8.52
CA LEU A 81 -3.88 2.41 9.03
C LEU A 81 -3.93 2.02 10.51
N SER A 82 -3.11 1.04 10.91
CA SER A 82 -2.98 0.64 12.31
C SER A 82 -2.45 1.76 13.21
N ALA A 83 -1.43 2.51 12.75
CA ALA A 83 -0.90 3.66 13.46
C ALA A 83 -1.92 4.78 13.64
N LEU A 84 -2.91 4.87 12.73
CA LEU A 84 -4.05 5.79 12.83
C LEU A 84 -5.23 5.22 13.64
N GLY A 85 -5.07 4.05 14.27
CA GLY A 85 -6.09 3.40 15.10
C GLY A 85 -7.09 2.55 14.31
N ILE A 86 -6.88 2.31 13.02
CA ILE A 86 -7.73 1.48 12.16
C ILE A 86 -7.12 0.09 12.06
N THR A 87 -7.58 -0.83 12.91
CA THR A 87 -7.03 -2.19 13.02
C THR A 87 -7.96 -3.29 12.52
N ARG A 88 -9.20 -2.93 12.16
CA ARG A 88 -10.25 -3.87 11.73
C ARG A 88 -10.98 -3.33 10.51
N GLY A 89 -11.69 -4.22 9.81
CA GLY A 89 -12.51 -3.85 8.65
C GLY A 89 -11.74 -3.60 7.35
N ILE A 90 -10.42 -3.81 7.34
CA ILE A 90 -9.57 -3.62 6.16
C ILE A 90 -9.61 -4.91 5.32
N ARG A 91 -9.96 -4.78 4.04
CA ARG A 91 -10.01 -5.88 3.08
C ARG A 91 -9.29 -5.48 1.78
N PHE A 92 -8.56 -6.41 1.21
CA PHE A 92 -7.88 -6.26 -0.08
C PHE A 92 -8.51 -7.22 -1.08
N GLU A 93 -9.02 -6.70 -2.18
CA GLU A 93 -9.66 -7.49 -3.23
C GLU A 93 -8.90 -7.35 -4.54
N ALA A 94 -8.51 -8.48 -5.12
CA ALA A 94 -7.83 -8.47 -6.42
C ALA A 94 -8.71 -7.80 -7.49
N THR A 95 -8.10 -6.91 -8.27
CA THR A 95 -8.80 -6.16 -9.30
C THR A 95 -7.95 -5.99 -10.56
N ALA A 96 -8.61 -5.89 -11.71
CA ALA A 96 -7.98 -5.54 -12.99
C ALA A 96 -8.60 -4.27 -13.61
N LYS A 97 -9.33 -3.49 -12.80
CA LYS A 97 -10.07 -2.31 -13.28
C LYS A 97 -9.17 -1.10 -13.58
N HIS A 98 -7.98 -1.05 -13.01
CA HIS A 98 -7.03 0.05 -13.17
C HIS A 98 -6.12 -0.22 -14.37
N GLU A 99 -6.32 0.48 -15.47
CA GLU A 99 -5.59 0.27 -16.74
C GLU A 99 -4.08 0.55 -16.60
N GLU A 100 -3.71 1.46 -15.72
CA GLU A 100 -2.32 1.83 -15.46
C GLU A 100 -1.59 0.83 -14.54
N MET A 101 -2.31 -0.15 -14.03
CA MET A 101 -1.81 -1.14 -13.07
C MET A 101 -1.69 -2.52 -13.68
N HIS A 102 -0.83 -3.34 -13.10
CA HIS A 102 -0.66 -4.72 -13.53
C HIS A 102 -1.90 -5.55 -13.19
N PRO A 103 -2.57 -6.18 -14.17
CA PRO A 103 -3.90 -6.80 -13.97
C PRO A 103 -3.91 -7.98 -12.98
N GLY A 104 -2.76 -8.64 -12.78
CA GLY A 104 -2.65 -9.77 -11.84
C GLY A 104 -1.95 -9.42 -10.52
N ARG A 105 -1.59 -8.14 -10.29
CA ARG A 105 -0.83 -7.72 -9.09
C ARG A 105 -1.35 -6.41 -8.53
N THR A 106 -2.66 -6.22 -8.60
CA THR A 106 -3.37 -5.04 -8.11
C THR A 106 -4.55 -5.46 -7.26
N ALA A 107 -4.79 -4.72 -6.21
CA ALA A 107 -5.93 -4.90 -5.33
C ALA A 107 -6.58 -3.55 -4.97
N ASP A 108 -7.89 -3.55 -4.96
CA ASP A 108 -8.69 -2.51 -4.32
C ASP A 108 -8.65 -2.69 -2.80
N ILE A 109 -8.63 -1.59 -2.07
CA ILE A 109 -8.58 -1.56 -0.61
C ILE A 109 -9.91 -1.05 -0.11
N TYR A 110 -10.57 -1.84 0.72
CA TYR A 110 -11.84 -1.49 1.35
C TYR A 110 -11.67 -1.32 2.85
N LEU A 111 -12.41 -0.38 3.39
CA LEU A 111 -12.60 -0.20 4.82
C LEU A 111 -14.10 -0.21 5.12
N ASN A 112 -14.58 -1.23 5.86
CA ASN A 112 -16.00 -1.42 6.17
C ASN A 112 -16.89 -1.32 4.91
N ASP A 113 -16.55 -2.07 3.85
CA ASP A 113 -17.23 -2.10 2.55
C ASP A 113 -17.15 -0.81 1.71
N GLN A 114 -16.51 0.23 2.21
CA GLN A 114 -16.25 1.45 1.46
C GLN A 114 -14.89 1.38 0.77
N LEU A 115 -14.84 1.64 -0.53
CA LEU A 115 -13.60 1.71 -1.28
C LEU A 115 -12.73 2.85 -0.75
N LEU A 116 -11.55 2.49 -0.23
CA LEU A 116 -10.58 3.41 0.34
C LEU A 116 -9.53 3.85 -0.69
N GLY A 117 -9.16 2.95 -1.60
CA GLY A 117 -8.12 3.19 -2.58
C GLY A 117 -7.64 1.89 -3.22
N PHE A 118 -6.41 1.90 -3.70
CA PHE A 118 -5.82 0.71 -4.34
C PHE A 118 -4.33 0.59 -4.04
N VAL A 119 -3.78 -0.60 -4.31
CA VAL A 119 -2.35 -0.92 -4.22
C VAL A 119 -1.98 -1.91 -5.32
N GLY A 120 -0.82 -1.77 -5.92
CA GLY A 120 -0.35 -2.75 -6.89
C GLY A 120 0.96 -2.39 -7.56
N GLU A 121 1.36 -3.25 -8.50
CA GLU A 121 2.47 -3.01 -9.42
C GLU A 121 1.98 -2.16 -10.59
N ILE A 122 2.74 -1.17 -11.03
CA ILE A 122 2.41 -0.41 -12.25
C ILE A 122 2.43 -1.33 -13.47
N HIS A 123 1.62 -1.00 -14.49
CA HIS A 123 1.58 -1.76 -15.72
C HIS A 123 2.96 -1.78 -16.41
N PRO A 124 3.43 -2.91 -16.98
CA PRO A 124 4.74 -3.00 -17.63
C PRO A 124 4.97 -1.96 -18.73
N ASN A 125 3.94 -1.57 -19.46
CA ASN A 125 4.04 -0.52 -20.48
C ASN A 125 4.36 0.84 -19.84
N LEU A 126 3.69 1.15 -18.74
CA LEU A 126 3.94 2.38 -17.98
C LEU A 126 5.34 2.38 -17.37
N ALA A 127 5.76 1.24 -16.79
CA ALA A 127 7.13 1.08 -16.29
C ALA A 127 8.19 1.33 -17.36
N LYS A 128 7.94 0.86 -18.59
CA LYS A 128 8.83 1.10 -19.75
C LYS A 128 8.85 2.56 -20.16
N GLU A 129 7.72 3.25 -20.18
CA GLU A 129 7.60 4.67 -20.52
C GLU A 129 8.43 5.53 -19.57
N TYR A 130 8.28 5.29 -18.25
CA TYR A 130 9.02 5.99 -17.20
C TYR A 130 10.44 5.45 -16.99
N LYS A 131 10.87 4.43 -17.75
CA LYS A 131 12.17 3.75 -17.60
C LYS A 131 12.43 3.22 -16.19
N LEU A 132 11.37 2.77 -15.55
CA LEU A 132 11.40 2.20 -14.21
C LEU A 132 11.54 0.67 -14.25
N LYS A 133 12.16 0.12 -13.23
CA LYS A 133 12.10 -1.30 -12.90
C LYS A 133 10.73 -1.62 -12.27
N ARG A 134 10.60 -2.80 -11.68
CA ARG A 134 9.39 -3.17 -10.94
C ARG A 134 9.10 -2.14 -9.85
N THR A 135 7.95 -1.49 -9.95
CA THR A 135 7.52 -0.40 -9.07
C THR A 135 6.13 -0.69 -8.54
N TYR A 136 5.96 -0.52 -7.24
CA TYR A 136 4.69 -0.68 -6.55
C TYR A 136 4.20 0.67 -6.09
N VAL A 137 2.91 0.89 -6.23
CA VAL A 137 2.26 2.15 -5.87
C VAL A 137 0.98 1.88 -5.09
N PHE A 138 0.58 2.87 -4.32
CA PHE A 138 -0.74 2.90 -3.68
C PHE A 138 -1.28 4.32 -3.68
N GLU A 139 -2.59 4.44 -3.63
CA GLU A 139 -3.30 5.70 -3.42
C GLU A 139 -4.51 5.45 -2.51
N LEU A 140 -4.68 6.31 -1.50
CA LEU A 140 -5.71 6.19 -0.48
C LEU A 140 -6.43 7.53 -0.30
N ASP A 141 -7.75 7.47 -0.17
CA ASP A 141 -8.62 8.58 0.19
C ASP A 141 -8.42 8.93 1.68
N LEU A 142 -7.78 10.06 1.92
CA LEU A 142 -7.45 10.49 3.28
C LEU A 142 -8.67 10.96 4.07
N GLU A 143 -9.69 11.52 3.40
CA GLU A 143 -10.92 11.94 4.06
C GLU A 143 -11.65 10.75 4.67
N LYS A 144 -11.71 9.62 3.96
CA LYS A 144 -12.30 8.38 4.47
C LYS A 144 -11.52 7.79 5.63
N ILE A 145 -10.18 7.88 5.58
CA ILE A 145 -9.32 7.46 6.69
C ILE A 145 -9.58 8.30 7.94
N ILE A 146 -9.70 9.61 7.78
CA ILE A 146 -9.96 10.54 8.89
C ILE A 146 -11.35 10.30 9.50
N ALA A 147 -12.35 10.08 8.66
CA ALA A 147 -13.74 9.84 9.06
C ALA A 147 -13.98 8.44 9.65
N ALA A 148 -13.04 7.50 9.45
CA ALA A 148 -13.20 6.13 9.92
C ALA A 148 -13.26 6.05 11.45
N PRO A 149 -14.09 5.13 12.00
CA PRO A 149 -14.08 4.87 13.43
C PRO A 149 -12.72 4.31 13.84
N LYS A 150 -12.13 4.93 14.85
CA LYS A 150 -10.83 4.54 15.41
C LYS A 150 -11.04 3.68 16.63
N GLY A 151 -10.22 2.63 16.75
CA GLY A 151 -10.19 1.82 17.97
C GLY A 151 -9.66 2.63 19.15
N GLU A 152 -10.20 2.39 20.33
CA GLU A 152 -9.63 2.95 21.55
C GLU A 152 -8.24 2.34 21.79
N LEU A 153 -7.27 3.20 22.08
CA LEU A 153 -5.95 2.78 22.56
C LEU A 153 -6.13 2.29 24.01
N VAL A 154 -6.27 0.97 24.17
CA VAL A 154 -6.33 0.35 25.49
C VAL A 154 -4.90 0.01 25.91
N TYR A 155 -4.45 0.63 27.01
CA TYR A 155 -3.18 0.28 27.62
C TYR A 155 -3.24 -1.17 28.10
N GLN A 156 -2.30 -2.00 27.64
CA GLN A 156 -2.11 -3.35 28.13
C GLN A 156 -0.83 -3.40 28.98
N GLU A 157 -0.98 -3.74 30.25
CA GLU A 157 0.19 -3.96 31.11
C GLU A 157 1.06 -5.08 30.56
N ILE A 158 2.39 -4.87 30.62
CA ILE A 158 3.34 -5.94 30.33
C ILE A 158 3.19 -7.00 31.40
N SER A 159 3.00 -8.27 31.00
CA SER A 159 2.87 -9.37 31.92
C SER A 159 4.10 -9.44 32.84
N LYS A 160 3.87 -9.44 34.13
CA LYS A 160 4.90 -9.62 35.16
C LYS A 160 5.33 -11.09 35.32
N TYR A 161 4.61 -11.99 34.67
CA TYR A 161 4.87 -13.43 34.75
C TYR A 161 5.65 -13.91 33.52
N PRO A 162 6.60 -14.84 33.69
CA PRO A 162 7.29 -15.42 32.53
C PRO A 162 6.32 -16.22 31.65
N THR A 163 6.56 -16.24 30.36
CA THR A 163 5.79 -17.01 29.39
C THR A 163 6.12 -18.51 29.59
N ILE A 164 5.09 -19.35 29.59
CA ILE A 164 5.24 -20.79 29.56
C ILE A 164 4.95 -21.26 28.13
N PRO A 165 5.95 -21.77 27.39
CA PRO A 165 5.71 -22.34 26.07
C PRO A 165 4.90 -23.64 26.20
N ARG A 166 3.95 -23.82 25.29
CA ARG A 166 3.19 -25.07 25.17
C ARG A 166 3.13 -25.48 23.71
N ASP A 167 3.48 -26.71 23.44
CA ASP A 167 3.39 -27.29 22.11
C ASP A 167 2.06 -28.02 21.96
N VAL A 168 1.40 -27.81 20.81
CA VAL A 168 0.19 -28.56 20.45
C VAL A 168 0.47 -29.24 19.12
N ALA A 169 0.39 -30.58 19.14
CA ALA A 169 0.47 -31.39 17.92
C ALA A 169 -0.94 -31.73 17.45
N LEU A 170 -1.26 -31.38 16.22
CA LEU A 170 -2.53 -31.70 15.59
C LEU A 170 -2.31 -32.68 14.45
N ALA A 171 -3.06 -33.78 14.46
CA ALA A 171 -3.15 -34.66 13.32
C ALA A 171 -4.28 -34.14 12.41
N VAL A 172 -3.90 -33.69 11.23
CA VAL A 172 -4.86 -33.18 10.21
C VAL A 172 -4.84 -34.08 8.98
N PRO A 173 -5.97 -34.28 8.30
CA PRO A 173 -6.01 -34.96 7.01
C PRO A 173 -5.10 -34.24 5.99
N ASN A 174 -4.51 -35.03 5.07
CA ASN A 174 -3.59 -34.51 4.05
C ASN A 174 -4.22 -33.47 3.08
N GLU A 175 -5.53 -33.36 3.08
CA GLU A 175 -6.32 -32.43 2.25
C GLU A 175 -6.30 -30.99 2.82
N ILE A 176 -5.91 -30.81 4.08
CA ILE A 176 -5.80 -29.51 4.74
C ILE A 176 -4.36 -29.02 4.63
N THR A 177 -4.14 -28.05 3.75
CA THR A 177 -2.83 -27.39 3.60
C THR A 177 -2.68 -26.22 4.56
N ASN A 178 -1.42 -25.92 4.96
CA ASN A 178 -1.09 -24.74 5.77
C ASN A 178 -1.42 -23.44 5.05
#